data_6d8984ffcb6b473731a5ca016a80a0c7
#
_entry.id   6d8984ffcb6b473731a5ca016a80a0c7
#
_cell.length_a   1.000
_cell.length_b   1.000
_cell.length_c   1.000
_cell.angle_alpha   90.00
_cell.angle_beta   90.00
_cell.angle_gamma   90.00
#
_symmetry.space_group_name_H-M   'P 1'
#
loop_
_entity.id
_entity.type
_entity.pdbx_description
1 polymer ?
#
loop_
_entity_poly.entity_id
_entity_poly.type
_entity_poly.pdbx_seq_one_letter_code
_entity_poly.pdbx_strand_id
1 'polypeptide(L)'
;QCLVAASFLVLLSGLFMAAGVIHAASADTFQQPRTRILSAGDSFINHHLGGFLGTASVAWAGHLVHVALPASRGQSTDWSNLLHQLPHPAGLKPFVTLDWGLYSANGDQWNHVFGLADASVGTSVLSFLGTRMPSSDSLWLTDVAHHHLAGGCMPLPGEHRSGILDQSRG
;
A
#
# COMPACT_ATOMS: atom_id res chain seq x y z
N GLN A 1 3.95 -8.44 -17.83
CA GLN A 1 3.82 -8.51 -16.35
C GLN A 1 3.21 -7.22 -15.80
N CYS A 2 3.67 -6.02 -16.20
CA CYS A 2 3.06 -4.75 -15.76
C CYS A 2 1.59 -4.62 -16.14
N LEU A 3 1.20 -5.14 -17.32
CA LEU A 3 -0.20 -5.17 -17.78
C LEU A 3 -1.06 -6.07 -16.89
N VAL A 4 -0.54 -7.22 -16.47
CA VAL A 4 -1.26 -8.14 -15.57
C VAL A 4 -1.44 -7.52 -14.18
N ALA A 5 -0.41 -6.90 -13.62
CA ALA A 5 -0.47 -6.21 -12.35
C ALA A 5 -1.45 -5.01 -12.40
N ALA A 6 -1.38 -4.19 -13.45
CA ALA A 6 -2.30 -3.09 -13.66
C ALA A 6 -3.75 -3.56 -13.82
N SER A 7 -3.97 -4.65 -14.57
CA SER A 7 -5.30 -5.25 -14.73
C SER A 7 -5.85 -5.79 -13.42
N PHE A 8 -5.00 -6.39 -12.59
CA PHE A 8 -5.38 -6.88 -11.27
C PHE A 8 -5.75 -5.73 -10.32
N LEU A 9 -4.99 -4.64 -10.35
CA LEU A 9 -5.28 -3.42 -9.59
C LEU A 9 -6.59 -2.77 -10.00
N VAL A 10 -6.86 -2.69 -11.30
CA VAL A 10 -8.13 -2.15 -11.84
C VAL A 10 -9.31 -3.06 -11.45
N LEU A 11 -9.16 -4.38 -11.54
CA LEU A 11 -10.17 -5.34 -11.09
C LEU A 11 -10.44 -5.22 -9.60
N LEU A 12 -9.41 -5.14 -8.78
CA LEU A 12 -9.52 -5.00 -7.33
C LEU A 12 -10.22 -3.68 -6.96
N SER A 13 -9.84 -2.59 -7.62
CA SER A 13 -10.50 -1.29 -7.43
C SER A 13 -11.97 -1.31 -7.85
N GLY A 14 -12.28 -1.97 -8.95
CA GLY A 14 -13.66 -2.17 -9.40
C GLY A 14 -14.50 -3.00 -8.42
N LEU A 15 -13.92 -4.04 -7.82
CA LEU A 15 -14.57 -4.83 -6.78
C LEU A 15 -14.88 -3.99 -5.52
N PHE A 16 -13.95 -3.14 -5.09
CA PHE A 16 -14.19 -2.25 -3.96
C PHE A 16 -15.23 -1.17 -4.27
N MET A 17 -15.24 -0.64 -5.48
CA MET A 17 -16.30 0.27 -5.92
C MET A 17 -17.68 -0.42 -5.91
N ALA A 18 -17.77 -1.63 -6.45
CA ALA A 18 -19.01 -2.41 -6.44
C ALA A 18 -19.44 -2.75 -5.01
N ALA A 19 -18.52 -3.12 -4.13
CA ALA A 19 -18.82 -3.37 -2.72
C ALA A 19 -19.35 -2.12 -2.02
N GLY A 20 -18.80 -0.94 -2.29
CA GLY A 20 -19.30 0.34 -1.78
C GLY A 20 -20.74 0.61 -2.20
N VAL A 21 -21.08 0.38 -3.46
CA VAL A 21 -22.45 0.51 -3.97
C VAL A 21 -23.41 -0.52 -3.33
N ILE A 22 -22.97 -1.78 -3.20
CA ILE A 22 -23.77 -2.85 -2.57
C ILE A 22 -23.99 -2.55 -1.09
N HIS A 23 -22.96 -2.10 -0.36
CA HIS A 23 -23.10 -1.71 1.04
C HIS A 23 -24.04 -0.53 1.22
N ALA A 24 -23.93 0.49 0.37
CA ALA A 24 -24.86 1.61 0.37
C ALA A 24 -26.31 1.16 0.10
N ALA A 25 -26.52 0.23 -0.83
CA ALA A 25 -27.84 -0.33 -1.16
C ALA A 25 -28.38 -1.24 -0.05
N SER A 26 -27.55 -2.01 0.64
CA SER A 26 -28.00 -2.93 1.71
C SER A 26 -28.28 -2.24 3.03
N ALA A 27 -27.59 -1.14 3.34
CA ALA A 27 -27.92 -0.27 4.48
C ALA A 27 -29.33 0.33 4.39
N ASP A 28 -29.93 0.24 3.24
CA ASP A 28 -31.20 0.83 2.88
C ASP A 28 -32.43 0.04 3.35
N THR A 29 -32.24 -1.17 3.84
CA THR A 29 -33.36 -2.07 4.14
C THR A 29 -33.98 -1.82 5.52
N PHE A 30 -33.37 -1.03 6.39
CA PHE A 30 -33.77 -0.97 7.79
C PHE A 30 -33.97 0.41 8.45
N GLN A 31 -33.68 1.55 7.83
CA GLN A 31 -33.89 2.86 8.49
C GLN A 31 -34.23 4.03 7.55
N GLN A 32 -34.92 5.01 8.11
CA GLN A 32 -35.61 6.19 7.57
C GLN A 32 -35.04 6.90 6.34
N PRO A 33 -35.91 7.44 5.42
CA PRO A 33 -35.51 7.95 4.10
C PRO A 33 -34.58 9.17 4.09
N ARG A 34 -34.46 9.94 5.18
CA ARG A 34 -33.64 11.16 5.24
C ARG A 34 -32.19 10.89 5.60
N THR A 35 -31.90 9.88 6.38
CA THR A 35 -30.54 9.40 6.71
C THR A 35 -29.93 8.63 5.54
N ARG A 36 -30.75 8.18 4.65
CA ARG A 36 -30.45 7.31 3.51
C ARG A 36 -29.51 7.96 2.50
N ILE A 37 -29.77 9.20 2.08
CA ILE A 37 -28.97 9.87 1.05
C ILE A 37 -27.63 10.33 1.60
N LEU A 38 -27.59 10.82 2.84
CA LEU A 38 -26.35 11.25 3.48
C LEU A 38 -25.45 10.10 3.87
N SER A 39 -26.00 9.04 4.46
CA SER A 39 -25.23 7.83 4.82
C SER A 39 -24.77 7.05 3.60
N ALA A 40 -25.55 6.97 2.54
CA ALA A 40 -25.12 6.37 1.27
C ALA A 40 -24.02 7.18 0.59
N GLY A 41 -24.09 8.52 0.62
CA GLY A 41 -23.06 9.40 0.11
C GLY A 41 -21.75 9.28 0.90
N ASP A 42 -21.82 9.25 2.22
CA ASP A 42 -20.68 9.07 3.10
C ASP A 42 -20.03 7.69 2.92
N SER A 43 -20.83 6.64 2.83
CA SER A 43 -20.34 5.29 2.55
C SER A 43 -19.66 5.20 1.18
N PHE A 44 -20.21 5.82 0.16
CA PHE A 44 -19.63 5.89 -1.18
C PHE A 44 -18.27 6.61 -1.17
N ILE A 45 -18.20 7.79 -0.56
CA ILE A 45 -16.95 8.57 -0.45
C ILE A 45 -15.92 7.81 0.37
N ASN A 46 -16.30 7.25 1.51
CA ASN A 46 -15.39 6.51 2.39
C ASN A 46 -14.82 5.27 1.70
N HIS A 47 -15.64 4.52 0.97
CA HIS A 47 -15.18 3.34 0.23
C HIS A 47 -14.29 3.72 -0.97
N HIS A 48 -14.51 4.88 -1.59
CA HIS A 48 -13.61 5.36 -2.64
C HIS A 48 -12.27 5.86 -2.06
N LEU A 49 -12.26 6.50 -0.90
CA LEU A 49 -11.04 6.97 -0.27
C LEU A 49 -10.25 5.82 0.37
N GLY A 50 -10.87 4.98 1.16
CA GLY A 50 -10.21 3.91 1.88
C GLY A 50 -10.11 2.64 1.06
N GLY A 51 -11.23 2.11 0.57
CA GLY A 51 -11.27 0.86 -0.16
C GLY A 51 -10.60 0.92 -1.53
N PHE A 52 -10.84 1.98 -2.28
CA PHE A 52 -10.22 2.14 -3.60
C PHE A 52 -8.82 2.76 -3.50
N LEU A 53 -8.72 4.00 -3.06
CA LEU A 53 -7.47 4.75 -3.07
C LEU A 53 -6.45 4.18 -2.09
N GLY A 54 -6.87 3.82 -0.88
CA GLY A 54 -6.01 3.22 0.13
C GLY A 54 -5.48 1.86 -0.30
N THR A 55 -6.34 0.98 -0.82
CA THR A 55 -5.93 -0.34 -1.29
C THR A 55 -5.04 -0.26 -2.53
N ALA A 56 -5.32 0.64 -3.47
CA ALA A 56 -4.47 0.86 -4.63
C ALA A 56 -3.08 1.37 -4.22
N SER A 57 -3.01 2.25 -3.23
CA SER A 57 -1.74 2.74 -2.68
C SER A 57 -0.94 1.63 -2.01
N VAL A 58 -1.58 0.78 -1.21
CA VAL A 58 -0.93 -0.39 -0.59
C VAL A 58 -0.45 -1.39 -1.65
N ALA A 59 -1.24 -1.63 -2.68
CA ALA A 59 -0.85 -2.50 -3.79
C ALA A 59 0.35 -1.94 -4.55
N TRP A 60 0.40 -0.62 -4.77
CA TRP A 60 1.57 0.02 -5.35
C TRP A 60 2.81 -0.10 -4.46
N ALA A 61 2.67 0.08 -3.16
CA ALA A 61 3.76 -0.18 -2.22
C ALA A 61 4.26 -1.62 -2.29
N GLY A 62 3.37 -2.59 -2.42
CA GLY A 62 3.72 -3.99 -2.65
C GLY A 62 4.53 -4.20 -3.93
N HIS A 63 4.13 -3.56 -5.03
CA HIS A 63 4.92 -3.57 -6.27
C HIS A 63 6.32 -2.97 -6.07
N LEU A 64 6.42 -1.84 -5.39
CA LEU A 64 7.70 -1.20 -5.13
C LEU A 64 8.64 -2.11 -4.32
N VAL A 65 8.13 -2.73 -3.27
CA VAL A 65 8.92 -3.60 -2.38
C VAL A 65 9.30 -4.93 -3.04
N HIS A 66 8.38 -5.56 -3.77
CA HIS A 66 8.59 -6.90 -4.32
C HIS A 66 9.19 -6.92 -5.72
N VAL A 67 9.09 -5.84 -6.47
CA VAL A 67 9.51 -5.77 -7.89
C VAL A 67 10.50 -4.62 -8.15
N ALA A 68 10.10 -3.40 -7.85
CA ALA A 68 10.87 -2.22 -8.25
C ALA A 68 12.18 -2.06 -7.46
N LEU A 69 12.15 -2.23 -6.15
CA LEU A 69 13.37 -2.19 -5.33
C LEU A 69 14.36 -3.29 -5.69
N PRO A 70 13.97 -4.57 -5.79
CA PRO A 70 14.88 -5.61 -6.29
C PRO A 70 15.42 -5.27 -7.68
N ALA A 71 14.58 -4.83 -8.61
CA ALA A 71 15.01 -4.47 -9.95
C ALA A 71 16.02 -3.31 -9.96
N SER A 72 15.86 -2.33 -9.08
CA SER A 72 16.82 -1.23 -8.93
C SER A 72 18.20 -1.69 -8.49
N ARG A 73 18.29 -2.84 -7.85
CA ARG A 73 19.51 -3.50 -7.35
C ARG A 73 20.01 -4.62 -8.25
N GLY A 74 19.45 -4.74 -9.46
CA GLY A 74 19.85 -5.75 -10.44
C GLY A 74 19.27 -7.15 -10.18
N GLN A 75 18.26 -7.26 -9.33
CA GLN A 75 17.58 -8.51 -9.03
C GLN A 75 16.24 -8.59 -9.76
N SER A 76 15.90 -9.75 -10.29
CA SER A 76 14.60 -9.99 -10.92
C SER A 76 13.68 -10.76 -9.99
N THR A 77 12.37 -10.45 -10.07
CA THR A 77 11.36 -11.17 -9.30
C THR A 77 11.10 -12.54 -9.93
N ASP A 78 11.19 -13.59 -9.12
CA ASP A 78 10.80 -14.94 -9.52
C ASP A 78 9.32 -15.17 -9.16
N TRP A 79 8.44 -15.02 -10.15
CA TRP A 79 7.01 -15.18 -9.97
C TRP A 79 6.56 -16.61 -9.69
N SER A 80 7.41 -17.59 -9.98
CA SER A 80 7.14 -19.01 -9.67
C SER A 80 7.44 -19.37 -8.21
N ASN A 81 8.16 -18.50 -7.50
CA ASN A 81 8.68 -18.79 -6.16
C ASN A 81 8.57 -17.60 -5.19
N LEU A 82 7.50 -16.81 -5.31
CA LEU A 82 7.30 -15.59 -4.51
C LEU A 82 7.29 -15.84 -3.00
N LEU A 83 6.79 -16.98 -2.55
CA LEU A 83 6.73 -17.32 -1.12
C LEU A 83 8.12 -17.53 -0.49
N HIS A 84 9.11 -17.84 -1.30
CA HIS A 84 10.50 -18.05 -0.86
C HIS A 84 11.42 -16.88 -1.20
N GLN A 85 10.97 -15.94 -2.04
CA GLN A 85 11.70 -14.75 -2.40
C GLN A 85 11.32 -13.59 -1.48
N LEU A 86 12.05 -13.45 -0.38
CA LEU A 86 11.79 -12.40 0.60
C LEU A 86 12.39 -11.06 0.14
N PRO A 87 11.64 -9.96 0.17
CA PRO A 87 12.15 -8.64 -0.18
C PRO A 87 13.17 -8.09 0.84
N HIS A 88 13.15 -8.60 2.06
CA HIS A 88 14.05 -8.22 3.14
C HIS A 88 14.58 -9.44 3.89
N PRO A 89 15.86 -9.48 4.30
CA PRO A 89 16.44 -10.61 5.04
C PRO A 89 15.73 -10.96 6.34
N ALA A 90 15.15 -9.98 7.03
CA ALA A 90 14.38 -10.20 8.25
C ALA A 90 13.01 -10.86 8.00
N GLY A 91 12.57 -10.97 6.75
CA GLY A 91 11.28 -11.54 6.38
C GLY A 91 10.13 -10.83 7.09
N LEU A 92 9.24 -11.59 7.70
CA LEU A 92 8.10 -11.08 8.46
C LEU A 92 8.37 -10.88 9.96
N LYS A 93 9.62 -11.09 10.42
CA LYS A 93 9.98 -10.91 11.82
C LYS A 93 9.60 -9.54 12.40
N PRO A 94 9.75 -8.41 11.68
CA PRO A 94 9.33 -7.10 12.16
C PRO A 94 7.84 -6.99 12.49
N PHE A 95 6.98 -7.75 11.82
CA PHE A 95 5.54 -7.81 12.12
C PHE A 95 5.24 -8.53 13.44
N VAL A 96 6.00 -9.56 13.76
CA VAL A 96 5.82 -10.34 15.00
C VAL A 96 6.41 -9.62 16.20
N THR A 97 7.56 -8.98 16.02
CA THR A 97 8.30 -8.29 17.09
C THR A 97 7.97 -6.81 17.22
N LEU A 98 7.19 -6.24 16.29
CA LEU A 98 6.91 -4.81 16.17
C LEU A 98 8.17 -3.95 16.03
N ASP A 99 9.23 -4.52 15.52
CA ASP A 99 10.52 -3.87 15.26
C ASP A 99 10.61 -3.42 13.80
N TRP A 100 9.85 -2.39 13.48
CA TRP A 100 9.74 -1.85 12.11
C TRP A 100 11.03 -1.20 11.60
N GLY A 101 11.90 -0.76 12.50
CA GLY A 101 13.19 -0.17 12.15
C GLY A 101 14.10 -1.10 11.35
N LEU A 102 13.91 -2.41 11.46
CA LEU A 102 14.65 -3.38 10.65
C LEU A 102 14.46 -3.18 9.15
N TYR A 103 13.29 -2.73 8.71
CA TYR A 103 13.03 -2.47 7.29
C TYR A 103 13.68 -1.21 6.73
N SER A 104 14.18 -0.32 7.58
CA SER A 104 14.91 0.89 7.18
C SER A 104 16.42 0.77 7.35
N ALA A 105 16.90 -0.32 7.95
CA ALA A 105 18.33 -0.56 8.12
C ALA A 105 19.00 -0.95 6.79
N ASN A 106 20.29 -0.61 6.66
CA ASN A 106 21.11 -0.94 5.48
C ASN A 106 20.53 -0.40 4.17
N GLY A 107 20.26 0.90 4.14
CA GLY A 107 19.80 1.61 2.94
C GLY A 107 20.75 1.53 1.76
N ASP A 108 20.28 1.92 0.59
CA ASP A 108 21.06 1.91 -0.64
C ASP A 108 22.29 2.80 -0.56
N GLN A 109 23.36 2.40 -1.25
CA GLN A 109 24.56 3.21 -1.39
C GLN A 109 24.32 4.39 -2.35
N TRP A 110 24.95 5.50 -2.06
CA TRP A 110 24.83 6.74 -2.83
C TRP A 110 25.30 6.63 -4.28
N ASN A 111 26.26 5.76 -4.53
CA ASN A 111 27.00 5.68 -5.81
C ASN A 111 26.64 4.42 -6.63
N HIS A 112 25.62 3.64 -6.26
CA HIS A 112 25.27 2.48 -7.05
C HIS A 112 24.61 2.90 -8.37
N VAL A 113 24.81 2.11 -9.40
CA VAL A 113 24.15 2.28 -10.69
C VAL A 113 22.85 1.49 -10.68
N PHE A 114 21.76 2.17 -10.97
CA PHE A 114 20.43 1.56 -10.99
C PHE A 114 20.40 0.37 -11.96
N GLY A 115 19.91 -0.77 -11.48
CA GLY A 115 19.79 -2.00 -12.26
C GLY A 115 21.03 -2.89 -12.31
N LEU A 116 22.17 -2.45 -11.76
CA LEU A 116 23.34 -3.32 -11.63
C LEU A 116 23.30 -4.12 -10.34
N ALA A 117 23.61 -5.42 -10.45
CA ALA A 117 23.73 -6.29 -9.30
C ALA A 117 24.95 -5.92 -8.48
N ASP A 118 24.74 -5.44 -7.26
CA ASP A 118 25.78 -5.14 -6.28
C ASP A 118 25.26 -5.50 -4.89
N ALA A 119 25.84 -6.52 -4.28
CA ALA A 119 25.46 -6.99 -2.94
C ALA A 119 25.62 -5.92 -1.85
N SER A 120 26.43 -4.89 -2.11
CA SER A 120 26.65 -3.78 -1.18
C SER A 120 25.63 -2.64 -1.29
N VAL A 121 24.72 -2.68 -2.25
CA VAL A 121 23.74 -1.60 -2.52
C VAL A 121 22.83 -1.35 -1.33
N GLY A 122 22.39 -2.38 -0.67
CA GLY A 122 21.51 -2.27 0.50
C GLY A 122 20.42 -3.31 0.52
N THR A 123 19.73 -3.39 1.65
CA THR A 123 18.63 -4.33 1.89
C THR A 123 17.37 -3.66 2.39
N SER A 124 17.43 -2.38 2.76
CA SER A 124 16.29 -1.60 3.22
C SER A 124 15.15 -1.63 2.19
N VAL A 125 13.92 -1.76 2.67
CA VAL A 125 12.71 -1.75 1.81
C VAL A 125 11.78 -0.60 2.14
N LEU A 126 11.80 -0.10 3.37
CA LEU A 126 11.01 1.03 3.85
C LEU A 126 11.92 1.98 4.61
N SER A 127 11.91 3.25 4.26
CA SER A 127 12.66 4.29 4.96
C SER A 127 11.79 5.53 5.18
N PHE A 128 12.33 6.54 5.84
CA PHE A 128 11.59 7.75 6.16
C PHE A 128 12.48 8.98 6.12
N LEU A 129 12.04 10.00 5.40
CA LEU A 129 12.70 11.31 5.28
C LEU A 129 14.18 11.24 4.91
N GLY A 130 14.54 10.34 4.00
CA GLY A 130 15.91 10.21 3.48
C GLY A 130 16.35 11.35 2.56
N THR A 131 15.53 12.39 2.39
CA THR A 131 15.75 13.51 1.49
C THR A 131 15.84 13.08 0.02
N ARG A 132 16.61 13.80 -0.80
CA ARG A 132 16.78 13.45 -2.21
C ARG A 132 17.96 12.50 -2.40
N MET A 133 17.77 11.56 -3.30
CA MET A 133 18.86 10.66 -3.70
C MET A 133 19.91 11.44 -4.51
N PRO A 134 21.18 11.52 -4.06
CA PRO A 134 22.18 12.38 -4.68
C PRO A 134 22.48 12.05 -6.14
N SER A 135 22.34 10.79 -6.54
CA SER A 135 22.64 10.34 -7.90
C SER A 135 21.62 10.77 -8.94
N SER A 136 20.36 11.04 -8.56
CA SER A 136 19.27 11.32 -9.48
C SER A 136 18.44 12.55 -9.11
N ASP A 137 18.75 13.20 -7.99
CA ASP A 137 17.97 14.32 -7.43
C ASP A 137 16.47 13.99 -7.23
N SER A 138 16.14 12.70 -7.18
CA SER A 138 14.81 12.19 -6.91
C SER A 138 14.67 11.69 -5.46
N LEU A 139 13.46 11.35 -5.05
CA LEU A 139 13.22 10.75 -3.74
C LEU A 139 13.78 9.31 -3.71
N TRP A 140 14.18 8.85 -2.53
CA TRP A 140 14.54 7.47 -2.32
C TRP A 140 13.34 6.55 -2.59
N LEU A 141 13.55 5.48 -3.34
CA LEU A 141 12.50 4.53 -3.66
C LEU A 141 11.92 3.84 -2.40
N THR A 142 12.75 3.64 -1.38
CA THR A 142 12.34 3.15 -0.06
C THR A 142 11.44 4.12 0.70
N ASP A 143 11.65 5.43 0.56
CA ASP A 143 10.76 6.45 1.09
C ASP A 143 9.41 6.48 0.35
N VAL A 144 9.45 6.33 -0.97
CA VAL A 144 8.24 6.24 -1.81
C VAL A 144 7.42 4.98 -1.47
N ALA A 145 8.09 3.85 -1.25
CA ALA A 145 7.44 2.61 -0.83
C ALA A 145 6.75 2.76 0.53
N HIS A 146 7.44 3.34 1.51
CA HIS A 146 6.86 3.60 2.83
C HIS A 146 5.72 4.61 2.78
N HIS A 147 5.83 5.66 1.95
CA HIS A 147 4.75 6.63 1.74
C HIS A 147 3.46 5.95 1.24
N HIS A 148 3.56 5.12 0.22
CA HIS A 148 2.39 4.45 -0.34
C HIS A 148 1.83 3.36 0.59
N LEU A 149 2.67 2.70 1.38
CA LEU A 149 2.20 1.72 2.35
C LEU A 149 1.48 2.41 3.53
N ALA A 150 2.13 3.33 4.20
CA ALA A 150 1.57 4.01 5.36
C ALA A 150 0.39 4.91 4.98
N GLY A 151 0.54 5.69 3.91
CA GLY A 151 -0.51 6.55 3.38
C GLY A 151 -1.73 5.78 2.89
N GLY A 152 -1.52 4.59 2.35
CA GLY A 152 -2.60 3.69 1.93
C GLY A 152 -3.32 3.01 3.09
N CYS A 153 -2.60 2.70 4.17
CA CYS A 153 -3.19 2.09 5.37
C CYS A 153 -3.96 3.09 6.25
N MET A 154 -3.61 4.37 6.24
CA MET A 154 -4.24 5.38 7.10
C MET A 154 -5.73 5.61 6.83
N PRO A 155 -6.24 5.64 5.58
CA PRO A 155 -7.66 5.78 5.31
C PRO A 155 -8.50 4.56 5.70
N LEU A 156 -7.92 3.34 5.68
CA LEU A 156 -8.63 2.09 5.93
C LEU A 156 -9.29 2.01 7.33
N PRO A 157 -8.64 2.42 8.44
CA PRO A 157 -9.28 2.46 9.76
C PRO A 157 -10.32 3.56 9.91
N GLY A 158 -10.22 4.64 9.15
CA GLY A 158 -11.16 5.76 9.18
C GLY A 158 -12.57 5.37 8.77
N GLU A 159 -12.72 4.41 7.87
CA GLU A 159 -14.01 3.88 7.42
C GLU A 159 -14.80 3.19 8.54
N HIS A 160 -14.12 2.41 9.36
CA HIS A 160 -14.75 1.67 10.44
C HIS A 160 -15.06 2.56 11.66
N ARG A 161 -14.29 3.62 11.89
CA ARG A 161 -14.53 4.54 13.01
C ARG A 161 -15.73 5.45 12.80
N SER A 162 -15.95 5.93 11.59
CA SER A 162 -17.10 6.79 11.28
C SER A 162 -18.43 6.03 11.40
N GLY A 163 -18.47 4.75 11.04
CA GLY A 163 -19.65 3.90 11.21
C GLY A 163 -20.00 3.59 12.66
N ILE A 164 -19.01 3.46 13.55
CA ILE A 164 -19.21 3.17 14.98
C ILE A 164 -19.65 4.41 15.77
N LEU A 165 -19.12 5.58 15.42
CA LEU A 165 -19.45 6.83 16.11
C LEU A 165 -20.85 7.36 15.76
N ASP A 166 -21.37 7.01 14.57
CA ASP A 166 -22.71 7.39 14.16
C ASP A 166 -23.77 6.52 14.83
N GLN A 167 -23.47 5.27 15.15
CA GLN A 167 -24.36 4.38 15.89
C GLN A 167 -24.51 4.75 17.39
N SER A 168 -23.60 5.54 17.95
CA SER A 168 -23.65 5.95 19.35
C SER A 168 -24.42 7.26 19.61
N ARG A 169 -24.97 7.88 18.56
CA ARG A 169 -25.72 9.14 18.61
C ARG A 169 -27.20 9.01 18.24
N GLY A 170 -27.73 7.77 18.14
CA GLY A 170 -29.15 7.46 17.90
C GLY A 170 -29.90 7.13 19.18
#